data_9cc5f7f57f94cc85c50efd68e25de191
#
_entry.id   9cc5f7f57f94cc85c50efd68e25de191
#
_cell.length_a   1.000
_cell.length_b   1.000
_cell.length_c   1.000
_cell.angle_alpha   90.00
_cell.angle_beta   90.00
_cell.angle_gamma   90.00
#
_symmetry.space_group_name_H-M   'P 1'
#
loop_
_entity.id
_entity.type
_entity.pdbx_description
1 polymer ?
#
loop_
_entity_poly.entity_id
_entity_poly.type
_entity_poly.pdbx_seq_one_letter_code
_entity_poly.pdbx_strand_id
1 'polypeptide(L)'
;MAQHGTGPRVVVIGGGIAGVSSAYALAGHPSAPVVTLIEAEGQLAQHTTGRSAAQLIENYGTQPLRALTKASLSYFLHPPQSLADGPLLERRGVLNVADDARSEEFERQLADGVAVNPTITEIPVAEAVALFPALRPEPISRALWEPGSYALDVAAVHQSFVRGLRSAGGTIATHHRAVRIERAGSTWLIHTGPGGAAAPDPLPGEGTGAVLEADVIVNAAGAWGDDVARRAGLAPIGLQPLRRTAFMVASRFEGSRAWPLVADIEHRWYVKPDGVQFLCSPADETPSAPCDARPEEVDVARAIEAINEATTISIRSVASSWAGLRTFTPDRTMAIGPDPAEITFIWCVGQGGTGIQSSPGAGQLVADLALDGRPGPAFDPSMLGGLALDVAAFSPARFLTPGAAAAPAPPPHRG
;
A
#
# COMPACT_ATOMS: atom_id res chain seq x y z
N MET A 1 21.90 -19.79 -19.75
CA MET A 1 22.46 -20.20 -18.44
C MET A 1 22.16 -19.07 -17.48
N ALA A 2 21.25 -19.27 -16.54
CA ALA A 2 21.01 -18.28 -15.49
C ALA A 2 22.30 -18.15 -14.68
N GLN A 3 22.88 -16.96 -14.63
CA GLN A 3 23.97 -16.65 -13.70
C GLN A 3 23.36 -16.78 -12.30
N HIS A 4 23.75 -17.81 -11.54
CA HIS A 4 23.46 -17.84 -10.12
C HIS A 4 24.20 -16.64 -9.51
N GLY A 5 23.45 -15.76 -8.85
CA GLY A 5 24.04 -14.64 -8.11
C GLY A 5 25.11 -15.13 -7.17
N THR A 6 26.17 -14.37 -7.05
CA THR A 6 27.31 -14.65 -6.12
C THR A 6 27.21 -13.81 -4.86
N GLY A 7 26.20 -12.93 -4.78
CA GLY A 7 25.94 -12.05 -3.65
C GLY A 7 25.15 -12.71 -2.51
N PRO A 8 24.74 -11.91 -1.51
CA PRO A 8 24.04 -12.42 -0.34
C PRO A 8 22.70 -13.08 -0.72
N ARG A 9 22.32 -14.10 0.07
CA ARG A 9 21.01 -14.75 -0.04
C ARG A 9 19.98 -13.89 0.68
N VAL A 10 18.97 -13.45 -0.04
CA VAL A 10 17.88 -12.62 0.50
C VAL A 10 16.56 -13.37 0.39
N VAL A 11 15.88 -13.55 1.52
CA VAL A 11 14.52 -14.07 1.55
C VAL A 11 13.54 -12.94 1.85
N VAL A 12 12.59 -12.72 0.93
CA VAL A 12 11.49 -11.75 1.08
C VAL A 12 10.22 -12.50 1.50
N ILE A 13 9.64 -12.14 2.64
CA ILE A 13 8.45 -12.79 3.21
C ILE A 13 7.21 -11.95 2.89
N GLY A 14 6.33 -12.47 2.03
CA GLY A 14 5.08 -11.86 1.58
C GLY A 14 5.08 -11.48 0.10
N GLY A 15 4.09 -11.96 -0.64
CA GLY A 15 3.92 -11.76 -2.08
C GLY A 15 2.94 -10.62 -2.44
N GLY A 16 2.66 -9.72 -1.51
CA GLY A 16 1.95 -8.47 -1.75
C GLY A 16 2.84 -7.44 -2.45
N ILE A 17 2.29 -6.25 -2.71
CA ILE A 17 3.00 -5.18 -3.45
C ILE A 17 4.33 -4.79 -2.80
N ALA A 18 4.41 -4.74 -1.47
CA ALA A 18 5.64 -4.45 -0.74
C ALA A 18 6.73 -5.49 -1.01
N GLY A 19 6.37 -6.78 -0.98
CA GLY A 19 7.33 -7.86 -1.20
C GLY A 19 7.79 -7.97 -2.64
N VAL A 20 6.88 -7.90 -3.63
CA VAL A 20 7.30 -8.03 -5.04
C VAL A 20 8.12 -6.83 -5.51
N SER A 21 7.82 -5.61 -5.05
CA SER A 21 8.62 -4.42 -5.38
C SER A 21 10.01 -4.48 -4.73
N SER A 22 10.09 -4.91 -3.46
CA SER A 22 11.36 -5.12 -2.76
C SER A 22 12.21 -6.21 -3.43
N ALA A 23 11.59 -7.35 -3.73
CA ALA A 23 12.28 -8.46 -4.37
C ALA A 23 12.79 -8.10 -5.78
N TYR A 24 12.01 -7.33 -6.54
CA TYR A 24 12.43 -6.81 -7.85
C TYR A 24 13.64 -5.88 -7.73
N ALA A 25 13.59 -4.89 -6.84
CA ALA A 25 14.67 -3.95 -6.64
C ALA A 25 15.96 -4.64 -6.15
N LEU A 26 15.82 -5.57 -5.19
CA LEU A 26 16.93 -6.40 -4.71
C LEU A 26 17.56 -7.22 -5.84
N ALA A 27 16.75 -7.92 -6.64
CA ALA A 27 17.26 -8.75 -7.72
C ALA A 27 17.98 -7.96 -8.83
N GLY A 28 17.63 -6.68 -9.00
CA GLY A 28 18.31 -5.75 -9.90
C GLY A 28 19.54 -5.06 -9.32
N HIS A 29 19.88 -5.31 -8.05
CA HIS A 29 20.97 -4.60 -7.38
C HIS A 29 22.37 -5.04 -7.89
N PRO A 30 23.36 -4.11 -8.01
CA PRO A 30 24.70 -4.45 -8.52
C PRO A 30 25.47 -5.53 -7.74
N SER A 31 25.17 -5.73 -6.45
CA SER A 31 25.77 -6.82 -5.64
C SER A 31 25.27 -8.22 -6.02
N ALA A 32 24.33 -8.33 -6.99
CA ALA A 32 23.80 -9.57 -7.53
C ALA A 32 23.32 -10.58 -6.44
N PRO A 33 22.44 -10.19 -5.51
CA PRO A 33 21.96 -11.09 -4.49
C PRO A 33 21.13 -12.24 -5.09
N VAL A 34 21.11 -13.38 -4.38
CA VAL A 34 20.20 -14.49 -4.68
C VAL A 34 18.87 -14.21 -3.95
N VAL A 35 17.84 -13.82 -4.67
CA VAL A 35 16.55 -13.40 -4.11
C VAL A 35 15.52 -14.51 -4.20
N THR A 36 14.94 -14.89 -3.06
CA THR A 36 13.78 -15.79 -2.98
C THR A 36 12.62 -15.07 -2.29
N LEU A 37 11.49 -14.96 -2.98
CA LEU A 37 10.25 -14.46 -2.39
C LEU A 37 9.38 -15.65 -1.99
N ILE A 38 8.94 -15.69 -0.73
CA ILE A 38 7.99 -16.68 -0.23
C ILE A 38 6.64 -16.03 0.07
N GLU A 39 5.57 -16.75 -0.23
CA GLU A 39 4.18 -16.37 0.01
C GLU A 39 3.44 -17.51 0.69
N ALA A 40 2.69 -17.17 1.73
CA ALA A 40 1.90 -18.15 2.47
C ALA A 40 0.72 -18.72 1.66
N GLU A 41 0.11 -17.87 0.86
CA GLU A 41 -1.06 -18.23 0.05
C GLU A 41 -0.66 -18.97 -1.23
N GLY A 42 -1.67 -19.54 -1.91
CA GLY A 42 -1.50 -20.21 -3.19
C GLY A 42 -1.22 -19.27 -4.37
N GLN A 43 -1.51 -17.98 -4.19
CA GLN A 43 -1.30 -16.94 -5.18
C GLN A 43 -0.79 -15.66 -4.53
N LEU A 44 -0.03 -14.89 -5.31
CA LEU A 44 0.42 -13.58 -4.88
C LEU A 44 -0.74 -12.56 -4.83
N ALA A 45 -0.57 -11.48 -4.08
CA ALA A 45 -1.53 -10.37 -4.00
C ALA A 45 -2.94 -10.75 -3.51
N GLN A 46 -3.12 -11.85 -2.82
CA GLN A 46 -4.44 -12.37 -2.42
C GLN A 46 -5.18 -11.45 -1.45
N HIS A 47 -4.46 -10.78 -0.58
CA HIS A 47 -5.02 -9.91 0.46
C HIS A 47 -5.09 -8.43 -0.01
N THR A 48 -4.59 -7.49 0.78
CA THR A 48 -4.74 -6.03 0.61
C THR A 48 -4.40 -5.53 -0.79
N THR A 49 -3.34 -6.05 -1.40
CA THR A 49 -2.89 -5.64 -2.74
C THR A 49 -3.97 -5.86 -3.80
N GLY A 50 -4.49 -7.08 -3.92
CA GLY A 50 -5.52 -7.42 -4.91
C GLY A 50 -6.90 -6.82 -4.62
N ARG A 51 -7.07 -6.16 -3.48
CA ARG A 51 -8.33 -5.54 -3.02
C ARG A 51 -8.30 -4.02 -3.03
N SER A 52 -7.26 -3.42 -3.62
CA SER A 52 -7.03 -1.98 -3.62
C SER A 52 -7.88 -1.27 -4.66
N ALA A 53 -8.41 -0.09 -4.29
CA ALA A 53 -9.02 0.84 -5.24
C ALA A 53 -7.99 1.54 -6.14
N ALA A 54 -6.73 1.54 -5.74
CA ALA A 54 -5.54 2.03 -6.42
C ALA A 54 -5.71 3.36 -7.15
N GLN A 55 -5.55 4.43 -6.39
CA GLN A 55 -5.40 5.78 -6.89
C GLN A 55 -4.00 6.28 -6.49
N LEU A 56 -3.29 6.95 -7.40
CA LEU A 56 -2.07 7.67 -7.10
C LEU A 56 -2.45 9.13 -6.85
N ILE A 57 -2.22 9.58 -5.63
CA ILE A 57 -2.50 10.93 -5.15
C ILE A 57 -1.23 11.44 -4.49
N GLU A 58 -0.58 12.45 -5.08
CA GLU A 58 0.74 12.90 -4.62
C GLU A 58 0.71 13.50 -3.21
N ASN A 59 -0.38 14.15 -2.82
CA ASN A 59 -0.54 14.75 -1.50
C ASN A 59 -1.10 13.80 -0.43
N TYR A 60 -1.38 12.54 -0.75
CA TYR A 60 -1.95 11.58 0.18
C TYR A 60 -0.90 10.96 1.12
N GLY A 61 -1.22 10.93 2.40
CA GLY A 61 -0.38 10.38 3.45
C GLY A 61 0.53 11.42 4.12
N THR A 62 1.42 10.95 5.00
CA THR A 62 2.39 11.78 5.71
C THR A 62 3.45 12.34 4.76
N GLN A 63 4.15 13.41 5.17
CA GLN A 63 5.17 14.04 4.31
C GLN A 63 6.24 13.05 3.81
N PRO A 64 6.80 12.13 4.61
CA PRO A 64 7.74 11.12 4.11
C PRO A 64 7.13 10.23 3.02
N LEU A 65 5.85 9.85 3.16
CA LEU A 65 5.15 9.02 2.16
C LEU A 65 4.95 9.77 0.84
N ARG A 66 4.73 11.09 0.88
CA ARG A 66 4.64 11.93 -0.32
C ARG A 66 5.96 11.95 -1.09
N ALA A 67 7.11 12.07 -0.39
CA ALA A 67 8.43 11.98 -1.02
C ALA A 67 8.66 10.61 -1.69
N LEU A 68 8.24 9.53 -1.03
CA LEU A 68 8.36 8.17 -1.57
C LEU A 68 7.44 7.95 -2.78
N THR A 69 6.22 8.52 -2.75
CA THR A 69 5.30 8.54 -3.90
C THR A 69 5.93 9.29 -5.09
N LYS A 70 6.57 10.42 -4.84
CA LYS A 70 7.28 11.21 -5.86
C LYS A 70 8.42 10.40 -6.49
N ALA A 71 9.23 9.71 -5.66
CA ALA A 71 10.29 8.81 -6.14
C ALA A 71 9.75 7.68 -7.04
N SER A 72 8.50 7.29 -6.83
CA SER A 72 7.84 6.20 -7.56
C SER A 72 7.28 6.61 -8.93
N LEU A 73 7.00 7.88 -9.13
CA LEU A 73 6.23 8.37 -10.28
C LEU A 73 6.91 8.06 -11.62
N SER A 74 8.23 8.17 -11.69
CA SER A 74 9.00 7.88 -12.91
C SER A 74 8.78 6.43 -13.39
N TYR A 75 8.74 5.47 -12.49
CA TYR A 75 8.49 4.07 -12.83
C TYR A 75 7.10 3.86 -13.45
N PHE A 76 6.09 4.51 -12.90
CA PHE A 76 4.72 4.38 -13.41
C PHE A 76 4.52 5.07 -14.76
N LEU A 77 5.15 6.23 -14.96
CA LEU A 77 5.07 6.97 -16.22
C LEU A 77 5.91 6.32 -17.33
N HIS A 78 7.03 5.73 -16.97
CA HIS A 78 8.02 5.16 -17.90
C HIS A 78 8.43 3.74 -17.46
N PRO A 79 7.49 2.78 -17.38
CA PRO A 79 7.85 1.43 -16.98
C PRO A 79 8.83 0.81 -17.99
N PRO A 80 9.75 -0.06 -17.53
CA PRO A 80 10.60 -0.80 -18.46
C PRO A 80 9.73 -1.59 -19.46
N GLN A 81 9.95 -1.39 -20.77
CA GLN A 81 9.11 -1.95 -21.85
C GLN A 81 8.95 -3.47 -21.77
N SER A 82 9.99 -4.18 -21.29
CA SER A 82 9.95 -5.65 -21.12
C SER A 82 9.08 -6.12 -19.94
N LEU A 83 8.65 -5.21 -19.06
CA LEU A 83 7.95 -5.55 -17.82
C LEU A 83 6.47 -5.16 -17.82
N ALA A 84 6.03 -4.32 -18.75
CA ALA A 84 4.64 -3.87 -18.84
C ALA A 84 4.11 -4.04 -20.28
N ASP A 85 2.94 -4.66 -20.41
CA ASP A 85 2.28 -4.87 -21.71
C ASP A 85 1.44 -3.65 -22.15
N GLY A 86 1.34 -2.64 -21.28
CA GLY A 86 0.57 -1.42 -21.50
C GLY A 86 0.85 -0.39 -20.40
N PRO A 87 0.12 0.73 -20.40
CA PRO A 87 0.28 1.77 -19.40
C PRO A 87 -0.10 1.23 -18.00
N LEU A 88 0.73 1.55 -17.00
CA LEU A 88 0.48 1.18 -15.60
C LEU A 88 -0.49 2.12 -14.90
N LEU A 89 -0.76 3.28 -15.49
CA LEU A 89 -1.64 4.31 -14.97
C LEU A 89 -2.48 4.96 -16.06
N GLU A 90 -3.64 5.47 -15.66
CA GLU A 90 -4.54 6.28 -16.47
C GLU A 90 -4.82 7.58 -15.73
N ARG A 91 -4.73 8.73 -16.42
CA ARG A 91 -5.01 10.02 -15.79
C ARG A 91 -6.44 10.06 -15.26
N ARG A 92 -6.57 10.31 -13.99
CA ARG A 92 -7.86 10.37 -13.30
C ARG A 92 -7.74 11.30 -12.10
N GLY A 93 -8.30 12.50 -12.23
CA GLY A 93 -8.29 13.48 -11.15
C GLY A 93 -9.08 13.00 -9.93
N VAL A 94 -8.91 13.71 -8.84
CA VAL A 94 -9.66 13.52 -7.59
C VAL A 94 -10.44 14.78 -7.27
N LEU A 95 -11.71 14.62 -6.95
CA LEU A 95 -12.62 15.67 -6.56
C LEU A 95 -13.08 15.40 -5.12
N ASN A 96 -12.62 16.21 -4.16
CA ASN A 96 -13.11 16.14 -2.80
C ASN A 96 -14.20 17.19 -2.59
N VAL A 97 -15.33 16.80 -2.01
CA VAL A 97 -16.48 17.69 -1.78
C VAL A 97 -16.74 17.86 -0.28
N ALA A 98 -17.17 19.04 0.09
CA ALA A 98 -17.50 19.39 1.47
C ALA A 98 -18.79 20.22 1.54
N ASP A 99 -19.48 20.14 2.68
CA ASP A 99 -20.49 21.07 3.11
C ASP A 99 -19.87 22.16 4.03
N ASP A 100 -20.69 23.13 4.44
CA ASP A 100 -20.22 24.24 5.29
C ASP A 100 -19.67 23.77 6.65
N ALA A 101 -20.18 22.67 7.17
CA ALA A 101 -19.74 22.15 8.48
C ALA A 101 -18.29 21.61 8.44
N ARG A 102 -17.75 21.36 7.25
CA ARG A 102 -16.41 20.78 7.03
C ARG A 102 -15.40 21.76 6.46
N SER A 103 -15.68 23.06 6.59
CA SER A 103 -14.81 24.12 6.04
C SER A 103 -13.40 24.12 6.64
N GLU A 104 -13.22 23.81 7.92
CA GLU A 104 -11.90 23.73 8.56
C GLU A 104 -11.04 22.61 7.95
N GLU A 105 -11.61 21.42 7.79
CA GLU A 105 -10.91 20.30 7.16
C GLU A 105 -10.59 20.58 5.68
N PHE A 106 -11.51 21.25 4.99
CA PHE A 106 -11.30 21.69 3.63
C PHE A 106 -10.11 22.64 3.48
N GLU A 107 -10.02 23.69 4.34
CA GLU A 107 -8.88 24.63 4.32
C GLU A 107 -7.57 23.93 4.61
N ARG A 108 -7.56 22.99 5.55
CA ARG A 108 -6.37 22.20 5.88
C ARG A 108 -5.92 21.39 4.68
N GLN A 109 -6.82 20.66 4.01
CA GLN A 109 -6.48 19.83 2.85
C GLN A 109 -6.08 20.67 1.63
N LEU A 110 -6.70 21.84 1.42
CA LEU A 110 -6.31 22.77 0.37
C LEU A 110 -4.88 23.28 0.59
N ALA A 111 -4.57 23.74 1.81
CA ALA A 111 -3.24 24.26 2.14
C ALA A 111 -2.16 23.18 1.99
N ASP A 112 -2.42 21.97 2.53
CA ASP A 112 -1.53 20.82 2.43
C ASP A 112 -1.33 20.38 0.96
N GLY A 113 -2.41 20.38 0.18
CA GLY A 113 -2.38 19.98 -1.21
C GLY A 113 -1.60 20.95 -2.08
N VAL A 114 -1.86 22.24 -1.98
CA VAL A 114 -1.15 23.30 -2.74
C VAL A 114 0.34 23.31 -2.44
N ALA A 115 0.74 23.02 -1.20
CA ALA A 115 2.15 22.92 -0.81
C ALA A 115 2.89 21.77 -1.53
N VAL A 116 2.18 20.71 -1.93
CA VAL A 116 2.74 19.55 -2.65
C VAL A 116 2.63 19.73 -4.16
N ASN A 117 1.47 20.19 -4.63
CA ASN A 117 1.17 20.35 -6.04
C ASN A 117 0.34 21.62 -6.27
N PRO A 118 0.90 22.68 -6.86
CA PRO A 118 0.22 23.97 -7.08
C PRO A 118 -0.95 23.91 -8.06
N THR A 119 -1.19 22.79 -8.73
CA THR A 119 -2.36 22.59 -9.59
C THR A 119 -3.62 22.19 -8.80
N ILE A 120 -3.48 21.89 -7.52
CA ILE A 120 -4.61 21.63 -6.62
C ILE A 120 -5.30 22.96 -6.31
N THR A 121 -6.60 23.01 -6.47
CA THR A 121 -7.35 24.26 -6.32
C THR A 121 -8.79 24.02 -5.89
N GLU A 122 -9.36 25.00 -5.19
CA GLU A 122 -10.80 25.06 -5.01
C GLU A 122 -11.46 25.46 -6.33
N ILE A 123 -12.55 24.80 -6.69
CA ILE A 123 -13.35 25.09 -7.89
C ILE A 123 -14.82 25.36 -7.52
N PRO A 124 -15.56 26.11 -8.33
CA PRO A 124 -17.00 26.31 -8.13
C PRO A 124 -17.75 24.97 -8.14
N VAL A 125 -18.81 24.85 -7.32
CA VAL A 125 -19.67 23.66 -7.27
C VAL A 125 -20.24 23.29 -8.64
N ALA A 126 -20.57 24.29 -9.46
CA ALA A 126 -21.05 24.05 -10.83
C ALA A 126 -20.00 23.36 -11.72
N GLU A 127 -18.72 23.67 -11.54
CA GLU A 127 -17.62 23.01 -12.24
C GLU A 127 -17.42 21.59 -11.70
N ALA A 128 -17.51 21.39 -10.37
CA ALA A 128 -17.47 20.06 -9.76
C ALA A 128 -18.57 19.15 -10.31
N VAL A 129 -19.79 19.65 -10.46
CA VAL A 129 -20.90 18.93 -11.09
C VAL A 129 -20.65 18.67 -12.57
N ALA A 130 -19.99 19.57 -13.30
CA ALA A 130 -19.61 19.33 -14.69
C ALA A 130 -18.56 18.19 -14.82
N LEU A 131 -17.63 18.07 -13.86
CA LEU A 131 -16.62 17.00 -13.79
C LEU A 131 -17.23 15.66 -13.37
N PHE A 132 -18.19 15.67 -12.45
CA PHE A 132 -18.90 14.47 -11.98
C PHE A 132 -20.41 14.69 -12.00
N PRO A 133 -21.07 14.50 -13.16
CA PRO A 133 -22.49 14.86 -13.38
C PRO A 133 -23.52 14.14 -12.50
N ALA A 134 -23.10 13.13 -11.75
CA ALA A 134 -23.96 12.49 -10.77
C ALA A 134 -23.96 13.18 -9.40
N LEU A 135 -23.16 14.21 -9.15
CA LEU A 135 -23.21 14.96 -7.89
C LEU A 135 -24.53 15.72 -7.75
N ARG A 136 -25.03 15.81 -6.53
CA ARG A 136 -26.11 16.73 -6.15
C ARG A 136 -25.45 18.02 -5.66
N PRO A 137 -25.78 19.18 -6.25
CA PRO A 137 -25.17 20.44 -5.83
C PRO A 137 -25.63 20.93 -4.45
N GLU A 138 -26.86 20.59 -4.02
CA GLU A 138 -27.48 21.17 -2.83
C GLU A 138 -26.73 20.90 -1.50
N PRO A 139 -26.19 19.69 -1.25
CA PRO A 139 -25.44 19.43 -0.02
C PRO A 139 -23.97 19.86 -0.10
N ILE A 140 -23.52 20.41 -1.24
CA ILE A 140 -22.10 20.73 -1.46
C ILE A 140 -21.95 22.26 -1.42
N SER A 141 -21.07 22.77 -0.58
CA SER A 141 -20.72 24.19 -0.57
C SER A 141 -19.32 24.46 -1.14
N ARG A 142 -18.43 23.46 -1.08
CA ARG A 142 -17.02 23.60 -1.52
C ARG A 142 -16.55 22.34 -2.26
N ALA A 143 -15.65 22.53 -3.23
CA ALA A 143 -15.07 21.44 -4.00
C ALA A 143 -13.57 21.67 -4.22
N LEU A 144 -12.75 20.68 -3.85
CA LEU A 144 -11.31 20.66 -4.04
C LEU A 144 -10.97 19.76 -5.22
N TRP A 145 -10.30 20.32 -6.23
CA TRP A 145 -9.92 19.61 -7.45
C TRP A 145 -8.42 19.33 -7.51
N GLU A 146 -8.05 18.07 -7.72
CA GLU A 146 -6.71 17.59 -7.94
C GLU A 146 -6.59 16.93 -9.31
N PRO A 147 -6.19 17.67 -10.37
CA PRO A 147 -6.14 17.16 -11.74
C PRO A 147 -4.95 16.23 -12.00
N GLY A 148 -3.93 16.25 -11.15
CA GLY A 148 -2.65 15.55 -11.32
C GLY A 148 -2.65 14.10 -10.89
N SER A 149 -3.77 13.58 -10.40
CA SER A 149 -3.89 12.20 -9.90
C SER A 149 -4.12 11.18 -11.02
N TYR A 150 -3.89 9.88 -10.69
CA TYR A 150 -3.98 8.78 -11.64
C TYR A 150 -4.66 7.56 -11.01
N ALA A 151 -5.45 6.84 -11.79
CA ALA A 151 -5.82 5.47 -11.48
C ALA A 151 -4.67 4.52 -11.85
N LEU A 152 -4.35 3.58 -10.98
CA LEU A 152 -3.31 2.57 -11.20
C LEU A 152 -3.95 1.22 -11.54
N ASP A 153 -3.40 0.54 -12.54
CA ASP A 153 -3.70 -0.88 -12.76
C ASP A 153 -2.87 -1.73 -11.79
N VAL A 154 -3.50 -2.13 -10.68
CA VAL A 154 -2.83 -2.92 -9.63
C VAL A 154 -2.24 -4.21 -10.15
N ALA A 155 -2.98 -4.91 -11.02
CA ALA A 155 -2.53 -6.17 -11.57
C ALA A 155 -1.31 -5.97 -12.48
N ALA A 156 -1.36 -4.99 -13.39
CA ALA A 156 -0.25 -4.66 -14.26
C ALA A 156 1.00 -4.22 -13.47
N VAL A 157 0.83 -3.35 -12.46
CA VAL A 157 1.93 -2.90 -11.58
C VAL A 157 2.54 -4.08 -10.84
N HIS A 158 1.74 -4.90 -10.18
CA HIS A 158 2.22 -6.06 -9.44
C HIS A 158 2.95 -7.06 -10.35
N GLN A 159 2.35 -7.38 -11.51
CA GLN A 159 2.94 -8.31 -12.47
C GLN A 159 4.21 -7.77 -13.13
N SER A 160 4.37 -6.45 -13.27
CA SER A 160 5.63 -5.88 -13.75
C SER A 160 6.80 -6.19 -12.82
N PHE A 161 6.61 -6.08 -11.50
CA PHE A 161 7.62 -6.47 -10.52
C PHE A 161 7.89 -7.98 -10.51
N VAL A 162 6.83 -8.80 -10.61
CA VAL A 162 6.97 -10.27 -10.69
C VAL A 162 7.79 -10.66 -11.92
N ARG A 163 7.51 -10.07 -13.08
CA ARG A 163 8.28 -10.30 -14.31
C ARG A 163 9.73 -9.85 -14.16
N GLY A 164 9.94 -8.66 -13.58
CA GLY A 164 11.28 -8.12 -13.33
C GLY A 164 12.10 -9.02 -12.40
N LEU A 165 11.53 -9.45 -11.28
CA LEU A 165 12.17 -10.40 -10.36
C LEU A 165 12.60 -11.69 -11.08
N ARG A 166 11.67 -12.31 -11.83
CA ARG A 166 11.97 -13.54 -12.58
C ARG A 166 13.03 -13.34 -13.67
N SER A 167 12.97 -12.22 -14.39
CA SER A 167 13.94 -11.88 -15.43
C SER A 167 15.35 -11.69 -14.87
N ALA A 168 15.46 -11.20 -13.62
CA ALA A 168 16.73 -11.07 -12.91
C ALA A 168 17.19 -12.38 -12.22
N GLY A 169 16.48 -13.51 -12.43
CA GLY A 169 16.83 -14.81 -11.86
C GLY A 169 16.31 -15.08 -10.44
N GLY A 170 15.48 -14.18 -9.89
CA GLY A 170 14.86 -14.38 -8.58
C GLY A 170 13.77 -15.47 -8.63
N THR A 171 13.56 -16.13 -7.50
CA THR A 171 12.59 -17.23 -7.35
C THR A 171 11.38 -16.80 -6.53
N ILE A 172 10.23 -17.44 -6.80
CA ILE A 172 8.97 -17.21 -6.08
C ILE A 172 8.42 -18.57 -5.66
N ALA A 173 8.15 -18.72 -4.36
CA ALA A 173 7.56 -19.94 -3.80
C ALA A 173 6.26 -19.58 -3.05
N THR A 174 5.12 -20.00 -3.60
CA THR A 174 3.80 -19.93 -2.96
C THR A 174 3.57 -21.14 -2.07
N HIS A 175 2.56 -21.09 -1.18
CA HIS A 175 2.31 -22.11 -0.15
C HIS A 175 3.51 -22.32 0.81
N HIS A 176 4.30 -21.26 1.02
CA HIS A 176 5.47 -21.26 1.88
C HIS A 176 5.30 -20.25 3.01
N ARG A 177 4.46 -20.57 4.00
CA ARG A 177 4.29 -19.73 5.18
C ARG A 177 5.51 -19.87 6.10
N ALA A 178 6.17 -18.76 6.45
CA ALA A 178 7.21 -18.75 7.45
C ALA A 178 6.60 -19.04 8.83
N VAL A 179 6.88 -20.23 9.40
CA VAL A 179 6.30 -20.68 10.68
C VAL A 179 7.27 -20.57 11.84
N ARG A 180 8.57 -20.63 11.60
CA ARG A 180 9.65 -20.42 12.57
C ARG A 180 10.84 -19.80 11.85
N ILE A 181 11.48 -18.83 12.51
CA ILE A 181 12.66 -18.15 11.99
C ILE A 181 13.69 -18.13 13.11
N GLU A 182 14.89 -18.60 12.84
CA GLU A 182 15.94 -18.67 13.85
C GLU A 182 17.31 -18.33 13.28
N ARG A 183 18.24 -17.94 14.14
CA ARG A 183 19.64 -17.68 13.79
C ARG A 183 20.50 -18.91 13.99
N ALA A 184 21.28 -19.25 12.98
CA ALA A 184 22.34 -20.24 13.04
C ALA A 184 23.66 -19.56 12.67
N GLY A 185 24.34 -19.00 13.67
CA GLY A 185 25.52 -18.13 13.47
C GLY A 185 25.12 -16.85 12.70
N SER A 186 25.71 -16.59 11.53
CA SER A 186 25.40 -15.44 10.68
C SER A 186 24.24 -15.70 9.71
N THR A 187 23.71 -16.92 9.66
CA THR A 187 22.67 -17.32 8.70
C THR A 187 21.31 -17.37 9.39
N TRP A 188 20.27 -16.91 8.71
CA TRP A 188 18.87 -17.14 9.09
C TRP A 188 18.38 -18.48 8.54
N LEU A 189 17.66 -19.24 9.35
CA LEU A 189 16.93 -20.43 8.95
C LEU A 189 15.44 -20.13 9.01
N ILE A 190 14.79 -20.13 7.85
CA ILE A 190 13.35 -19.87 7.72
C ILE A 190 12.67 -21.21 7.47
N HIS A 191 12.00 -21.73 8.49
CA HIS A 191 11.19 -22.94 8.39
C HIS A 191 9.84 -22.57 7.81
N THR A 192 9.46 -23.21 6.71
CA THR A 192 8.17 -22.99 6.08
C THR A 192 7.19 -24.11 6.44
N GLY A 193 5.90 -23.79 6.42
CA GLY A 193 4.82 -24.73 6.67
C GLY A 193 3.67 -24.52 5.70
N PRO A 194 2.71 -25.49 5.65
CA PRO A 194 1.51 -25.37 4.84
C PRO A 194 0.52 -24.37 5.43
N GLY A 195 -0.53 -24.07 4.65
CA GLY A 195 -1.63 -23.19 5.04
C GLY A 195 -1.38 -21.74 4.67
N GLY A 196 -2.47 -20.98 4.54
CA GLY A 196 -2.42 -19.55 4.27
C GLY A 196 -1.96 -18.72 5.47
N ALA A 197 -1.83 -17.41 5.27
CA ALA A 197 -1.32 -16.48 6.28
C ALA A 197 -2.12 -16.50 7.61
N ALA A 198 -3.42 -16.75 7.53
CA ALA A 198 -4.32 -16.83 8.69
C ALA A 198 -4.45 -18.24 9.29
N ALA A 199 -3.73 -19.24 8.77
CA ALA A 199 -3.78 -20.59 9.33
C ALA A 199 -3.10 -20.62 10.72
N PRO A 200 -3.52 -21.51 11.64
CA PRO A 200 -2.84 -21.71 12.91
C PRO A 200 -1.41 -22.21 12.69
N ASP A 201 -0.55 -21.94 13.65
CA ASP A 201 0.81 -22.48 13.60
C ASP A 201 0.78 -24.00 13.79
N PRO A 202 1.72 -24.73 13.14
CA PRO A 202 1.84 -26.18 13.34
C PRO A 202 2.15 -26.48 14.81
N LEU A 203 1.62 -27.59 15.32
CA LEU A 203 1.92 -28.05 16.67
C LEU A 203 3.42 -28.43 16.81
N PRO A 204 3.97 -28.35 18.05
CA PRO A 204 5.31 -28.84 18.30
C PRO A 204 5.48 -30.30 17.86
N GLY A 205 6.44 -30.56 16.94
CA GLY A 205 6.67 -31.89 16.38
C GLY A 205 5.95 -32.19 15.07
N GLU A 206 5.02 -31.35 14.62
CA GLU A 206 4.51 -31.43 13.27
C GLU A 206 5.56 -30.97 12.27
N GLY A 207 5.71 -31.76 11.20
CA GLY A 207 6.74 -31.49 10.17
C GLY A 207 6.58 -30.10 9.55
N THR A 208 7.63 -29.32 9.61
CA THR A 208 7.75 -28.13 8.78
C THR A 208 8.04 -28.53 7.34
N GLY A 209 7.66 -27.68 6.39
CA GLY A 209 8.05 -27.85 4.99
C GLY A 209 9.55 -27.66 4.74
N ALA A 210 9.89 -26.93 3.70
CA ALA A 210 11.29 -26.60 3.41
C ALA A 210 11.91 -25.67 4.47
N VAL A 211 13.23 -25.78 4.66
CA VAL A 211 14.04 -24.81 5.40
C VAL A 211 14.84 -24.01 4.39
N LEU A 212 14.67 -22.68 4.42
CA LEU A 212 15.41 -21.75 3.57
C LEU A 212 16.49 -21.07 4.38
N GLU A 213 17.66 -20.94 3.78
CA GLU A 213 18.77 -20.19 4.36
C GLU A 213 18.83 -18.77 3.77
N ALA A 214 19.03 -17.77 4.62
CA ALA A 214 19.21 -16.39 4.19
C ALA A 214 20.30 -15.68 4.98
N ASP A 215 20.96 -14.73 4.33
CA ASP A 215 21.89 -13.80 4.97
C ASP A 215 21.13 -12.53 5.39
N VAL A 216 20.05 -12.20 4.65
CA VAL A 216 19.13 -11.08 4.93
C VAL A 216 17.68 -11.54 4.77
N ILE A 217 16.83 -11.14 5.70
CA ILE A 217 15.36 -11.29 5.61
C ILE A 217 14.73 -9.93 5.34
N VAL A 218 13.75 -9.89 4.42
CA VAL A 218 12.85 -8.74 4.26
C VAL A 218 11.46 -9.15 4.71
N ASN A 219 10.97 -8.55 5.79
CA ASN A 219 9.62 -8.73 6.28
C ASN A 219 8.66 -7.78 5.55
N ALA A 220 7.97 -8.29 4.53
CA ALA A 220 6.96 -7.60 3.74
C ALA A 220 5.55 -8.24 3.92
N ALA A 221 5.30 -8.83 5.10
CA ALA A 221 4.13 -9.66 5.39
C ALA A 221 2.84 -8.84 5.70
N GLY A 222 2.82 -7.53 5.41
CA GLY A 222 1.64 -6.68 5.57
C GLY A 222 1.05 -6.73 6.98
N ALA A 223 -0.19 -7.17 7.12
CA ALA A 223 -0.88 -7.29 8.40
C ALA A 223 -0.21 -8.27 9.37
N TRP A 224 0.50 -9.27 8.86
CA TRP A 224 1.22 -10.28 9.65
C TRP A 224 2.68 -9.89 9.96
N GLY A 225 3.09 -8.64 9.69
CA GLY A 225 4.47 -8.20 9.89
C GLY A 225 4.96 -8.37 11.32
N ASP A 226 4.15 -8.02 12.32
CA ASP A 226 4.49 -8.22 13.74
C ASP A 226 4.58 -9.71 14.12
N ASP A 227 3.77 -10.58 13.49
CA ASP A 227 3.82 -12.03 13.73
C ASP A 227 5.11 -12.63 13.17
N VAL A 228 5.52 -12.20 11.98
CA VAL A 228 6.81 -12.61 11.38
C VAL A 228 7.99 -12.16 12.25
N ALA A 229 7.97 -10.95 12.80
CA ALA A 229 9.00 -10.47 13.72
C ALA A 229 9.07 -11.32 14.99
N ARG A 230 7.92 -11.63 15.63
CA ARG A 230 7.86 -12.51 16.81
C ARG A 230 8.45 -13.90 16.51
N ARG A 231 8.18 -14.47 15.33
CA ARG A 231 8.73 -15.76 14.88
C ARG A 231 10.26 -15.72 14.69
N ALA A 232 10.80 -14.52 14.43
CA ALA A 232 12.24 -14.27 14.36
C ALA A 232 12.87 -13.91 15.72
N GLY A 233 12.08 -13.93 16.80
CA GLY A 233 12.55 -13.54 18.15
C GLY A 233 12.71 -12.02 18.34
N LEU A 234 12.12 -11.21 17.43
CA LEU A 234 12.20 -9.76 17.45
C LEU A 234 10.92 -9.13 18.05
N ALA A 235 11.06 -7.92 18.55
CA ALA A 235 9.94 -7.16 19.09
C ALA A 235 8.99 -6.68 17.96
N PRO A 236 7.67 -6.71 18.18
CA PRO A 236 6.70 -6.10 17.27
C PRO A 236 6.82 -4.58 17.30
N ILE A 237 6.50 -3.92 16.20
CA ILE A 237 6.49 -2.45 16.08
C ILE A 237 5.11 -1.82 16.29
N GLY A 238 4.10 -2.63 16.64
CA GLY A 238 2.75 -2.16 16.94
C GLY A 238 1.88 -1.92 15.70
N LEU A 239 1.97 -2.79 14.71
CA LEU A 239 1.15 -2.71 13.49
C LEU A 239 -0.33 -2.78 13.83
N GLN A 240 -1.11 -1.91 13.19
CA GLN A 240 -2.55 -1.81 13.34
C GLN A 240 -3.25 -2.08 12.00
N PRO A 241 -3.69 -3.32 11.75
CA PRO A 241 -4.53 -3.59 10.58
C PRO A 241 -5.91 -2.97 10.78
N LEU A 242 -6.36 -2.20 9.77
CA LEU A 242 -7.67 -1.56 9.74
C LEU A 242 -8.44 -2.07 8.52
N ARG A 243 -9.67 -2.55 8.74
CA ARG A 243 -10.52 -3.00 7.65
C ARG A 243 -10.88 -1.83 6.73
N ARG A 244 -10.79 -2.06 5.45
CA ARG A 244 -11.21 -1.14 4.40
C ARG A 244 -12.10 -1.92 3.42
N THR A 245 -13.37 -1.54 3.38
CA THR A 245 -14.40 -2.14 2.55
C THR A 245 -14.51 -1.43 1.20
N ALA A 246 -14.76 -2.18 0.15
CA ALA A 246 -15.13 -1.68 -1.15
C ALA A 246 -16.24 -2.55 -1.76
N PHE A 247 -17.04 -1.96 -2.64
CA PHE A 247 -18.10 -2.66 -3.35
C PHE A 247 -18.34 -2.07 -4.73
N MET A 248 -18.86 -2.90 -5.63
CA MET A 248 -19.17 -2.51 -7.01
C MET A 248 -20.66 -2.28 -7.18
N VAL A 249 -20.98 -1.23 -7.91
CA VAL A 249 -22.36 -0.93 -8.34
C VAL A 249 -22.38 -0.65 -9.85
N ALA A 250 -23.46 -1.04 -10.51
CA ALA A 250 -23.61 -0.77 -11.95
C ALA A 250 -23.72 0.74 -12.21
N SER A 251 -22.98 1.24 -13.20
CA SER A 251 -23.19 2.60 -13.71
C SER A 251 -24.28 2.58 -14.78
N ARG A 252 -25.21 3.53 -14.68
CA ARG A 252 -26.21 3.83 -15.72
C ARG A 252 -25.89 5.10 -16.50
N PHE A 253 -24.74 5.71 -16.21
CA PHE A 253 -24.33 6.97 -16.81
C PHE A 253 -23.40 6.71 -17.98
N GLU A 254 -23.81 7.12 -19.16
CA GLU A 254 -22.95 7.07 -20.33
C GLU A 254 -21.74 7.99 -20.15
N GLY A 255 -20.57 7.53 -20.59
CA GLY A 255 -19.33 8.31 -20.45
C GLY A 255 -18.74 8.38 -19.03
N SER A 256 -19.38 7.79 -18.02
CA SER A 256 -18.92 7.85 -16.62
C SER A 256 -17.50 7.32 -16.40
N ARG A 257 -16.98 6.50 -17.29
CA ARG A 257 -15.59 5.98 -17.22
C ARG A 257 -14.55 7.11 -17.18
N ALA A 258 -14.83 8.24 -17.81
CA ALA A 258 -13.92 9.39 -17.85
C ALA A 258 -14.00 10.30 -16.62
N TRP A 259 -14.98 10.08 -15.72
CA TRP A 259 -15.14 10.94 -14.55
C TRP A 259 -13.99 10.75 -13.54
N PRO A 260 -13.70 11.78 -12.70
CA PRO A 260 -12.73 11.65 -11.62
C PRO A 260 -13.20 10.66 -10.54
N LEU A 261 -12.31 10.33 -9.62
CA LEU A 261 -12.72 9.84 -8.32
C LEU A 261 -13.36 11.01 -7.57
N VAL A 262 -14.52 10.79 -6.96
CA VAL A 262 -15.14 11.75 -6.04
C VAL A 262 -15.15 11.18 -4.63
N ALA A 263 -14.82 12.00 -3.64
CA ALA A 263 -14.80 11.63 -2.24
C ALA A 263 -15.37 12.75 -1.36
N ASP A 264 -15.89 12.39 -0.22
CA ASP A 264 -16.12 13.31 0.88
C ASP A 264 -14.78 13.80 1.44
N ILE A 265 -14.68 15.09 1.82
CA ILE A 265 -13.43 15.70 2.29
C ILE A 265 -12.89 15.02 3.57
N GLU A 266 -13.75 14.48 4.43
CA GLU A 266 -13.38 13.70 5.60
C GLU A 266 -13.24 12.20 5.31
N HIS A 267 -13.27 11.81 4.03
CA HIS A 267 -13.15 10.42 3.60
C HIS A 267 -14.21 9.47 4.19
N ARG A 268 -15.45 9.94 4.40
CA ARG A 268 -16.56 9.09 4.87
C ARG A 268 -17.11 8.19 3.77
N TRP A 269 -16.86 8.53 2.51
CA TRP A 269 -17.16 7.73 1.33
C TRP A 269 -16.32 8.19 0.14
N TYR A 270 -16.17 7.31 -0.83
CA TYR A 270 -15.71 7.70 -2.16
C TYR A 270 -16.34 6.82 -3.24
N VAL A 271 -16.39 7.37 -4.45
CA VAL A 271 -16.86 6.70 -5.68
C VAL A 271 -15.80 6.90 -6.76
N LYS A 272 -15.37 5.80 -7.36
CA LYS A 272 -14.42 5.81 -8.47
C LYS A 272 -15.01 5.05 -9.65
N PRO A 273 -15.02 5.62 -10.89
CA PRO A 273 -15.37 4.87 -12.08
C PRO A 273 -14.40 3.68 -12.28
N ASP A 274 -14.97 2.53 -12.60
CA ASP A 274 -14.22 1.30 -12.89
C ASP A 274 -14.91 0.51 -14.02
N GLY A 275 -14.41 0.68 -15.23
CA GLY A 275 -15.03 0.12 -16.43
C GLY A 275 -16.45 0.68 -16.65
N VAL A 276 -17.43 -0.22 -16.60
CA VAL A 276 -18.87 0.09 -16.72
C VAL A 276 -19.58 0.13 -15.36
N GLN A 277 -18.82 0.18 -14.29
CA GLN A 277 -19.30 0.19 -12.92
C GLN A 277 -18.70 1.36 -12.14
N PHE A 278 -19.17 1.55 -10.92
CA PHE A 278 -18.51 2.36 -9.91
C PHE A 278 -18.00 1.47 -8.79
N LEU A 279 -16.73 1.66 -8.43
CA LEU A 279 -16.16 1.20 -7.18
C LEU A 279 -16.52 2.21 -6.10
N CYS A 280 -17.20 1.76 -5.06
CA CYS A 280 -17.65 2.55 -3.92
C CYS A 280 -16.99 2.04 -2.63
N SER A 281 -16.82 2.91 -1.64
CA SER A 281 -16.29 2.53 -0.34
C SER A 281 -16.85 3.42 0.77
N PRO A 282 -17.13 2.86 1.96
CA PRO A 282 -17.40 3.60 3.19
C PRO A 282 -16.15 4.31 3.74
N ALA A 283 -14.99 4.05 3.16
CA ALA A 283 -13.68 4.47 3.67
C ALA A 283 -13.43 4.08 5.15
N ASP A 284 -14.02 2.97 5.61
CA ASP A 284 -13.92 2.44 6.96
C ASP A 284 -12.47 2.19 7.41
N GLU A 285 -12.22 2.36 8.70
CA GLU A 285 -10.94 2.07 9.37
C GLU A 285 -11.21 1.30 10.67
N THR A 286 -12.00 0.23 10.60
CA THR A 286 -12.32 -0.59 11.76
C THR A 286 -11.13 -1.48 12.13
N PRO A 287 -10.61 -1.42 13.38
CA PRO A 287 -9.53 -2.29 13.82
C PRO A 287 -9.86 -3.77 13.65
N SER A 288 -8.89 -4.55 13.19
CA SER A 288 -9.02 -5.98 12.96
C SER A 288 -7.73 -6.71 13.32
N ALA A 289 -7.83 -7.95 13.77
CA ALA A 289 -6.67 -8.84 13.76
C ALA A 289 -6.28 -9.18 12.31
N PRO A 290 -5.02 -9.60 12.05
CA PRO A 290 -4.64 -10.15 10.76
C PRO A 290 -5.55 -11.32 10.36
N CYS A 291 -6.24 -11.19 9.23
CA CYS A 291 -7.19 -12.18 8.74
C CYS A 291 -7.47 -12.03 7.25
N ASP A 292 -8.21 -12.96 6.67
CA ASP A 292 -8.86 -12.79 5.39
C ASP A 292 -10.11 -11.91 5.57
N ALA A 293 -9.92 -10.59 5.50
CA ALA A 293 -10.92 -9.60 5.83
C ALA A 293 -12.16 -9.69 4.92
N ARG A 294 -13.33 -9.51 5.54
CA ARG A 294 -14.62 -9.47 4.84
C ARG A 294 -15.35 -8.16 5.15
N PRO A 295 -16.18 -7.68 4.21
CA PRO A 295 -17.00 -6.50 4.44
C PRO A 295 -18.06 -6.77 5.52
N GLU A 296 -18.43 -5.72 6.25
CA GLU A 296 -19.62 -5.75 7.10
C GLU A 296 -20.76 -5.03 6.40
N GLU A 297 -21.95 -5.64 6.47
CA GLU A 297 -23.14 -5.12 5.78
C GLU A 297 -23.52 -3.73 6.26
N VAL A 298 -23.31 -3.43 7.55
CA VAL A 298 -23.59 -2.11 8.13
C VAL A 298 -22.72 -1.01 7.53
N ASP A 299 -21.44 -1.29 7.25
CA ASP A 299 -20.53 -0.30 6.64
C ASP A 299 -20.90 -0.06 5.19
N VAL A 300 -21.27 -1.12 4.45
CA VAL A 300 -21.78 -1.01 3.08
C VAL A 300 -23.08 -0.20 3.04
N ALA A 301 -23.99 -0.45 3.96
CA ALA A 301 -25.27 0.27 4.03
C ALA A 301 -25.07 1.78 4.32
N ARG A 302 -24.21 2.12 5.27
CA ARG A 302 -23.85 3.53 5.56
C ARG A 302 -23.25 4.23 4.34
N ALA A 303 -22.35 3.56 3.61
CA ALA A 303 -21.77 4.14 2.40
C ALA A 303 -22.82 4.35 1.31
N ILE A 304 -23.75 3.39 1.13
CA ILE A 304 -24.85 3.53 0.16
C ILE A 304 -25.74 4.74 0.51
N GLU A 305 -26.05 4.92 1.78
CA GLU A 305 -26.86 6.06 2.26
C GLU A 305 -26.13 7.37 1.95
N ALA A 306 -24.88 7.53 2.41
CA ALA A 306 -24.09 8.74 2.19
C ALA A 306 -23.85 9.06 0.72
N ILE A 307 -23.57 8.06 -0.12
CA ILE A 307 -23.40 8.24 -1.57
C ILE A 307 -24.71 8.63 -2.22
N ASN A 308 -25.85 8.05 -1.84
CA ASN A 308 -27.16 8.39 -2.38
C ASN A 308 -27.62 9.78 -1.96
N GLU A 309 -27.21 10.26 -0.78
CA GLU A 309 -27.43 11.64 -0.36
C GLU A 309 -26.63 12.62 -1.21
N ALA A 310 -25.33 12.33 -1.43
CA ALA A 310 -24.42 13.21 -2.17
C ALA A 310 -24.58 13.12 -3.69
N THR A 311 -25.20 12.04 -4.22
CA THR A 311 -25.23 11.77 -5.67
C THR A 311 -26.60 11.30 -6.16
N THR A 312 -26.80 11.38 -7.48
CA THR A 312 -27.94 10.81 -8.19
C THR A 312 -27.70 9.36 -8.66
N ILE A 313 -26.63 8.70 -8.21
CA ILE A 313 -26.31 7.30 -8.58
C ILE A 313 -27.47 6.39 -8.19
N SER A 314 -28.10 6.64 -7.04
CA SER A 314 -29.30 5.90 -6.54
C SER A 314 -29.03 4.40 -6.45
N ILE A 315 -28.01 4.04 -5.65
CA ILE A 315 -27.60 2.66 -5.44
C ILE A 315 -28.74 1.88 -4.80
N ARG A 316 -29.18 0.79 -5.44
CA ARG A 316 -30.25 -0.11 -4.97
C ARG A 316 -29.76 -1.54 -4.76
N SER A 317 -28.62 -1.90 -5.38
CA SER A 317 -28.03 -3.22 -5.27
C SER A 317 -26.52 -3.13 -5.42
N VAL A 318 -25.83 -4.03 -4.75
CA VAL A 318 -24.39 -4.22 -4.82
C VAL A 318 -24.11 -5.43 -5.71
N ALA A 319 -23.24 -5.28 -6.70
CA ALA A 319 -22.87 -6.36 -7.60
C ALA A 319 -21.85 -7.33 -6.93
N SER A 320 -20.90 -6.78 -6.20
CA SER A 320 -19.91 -7.52 -5.41
C SER A 320 -19.35 -6.62 -4.31
N SER A 321 -18.88 -7.22 -3.22
CA SER A 321 -18.22 -6.51 -2.14
C SER A 321 -17.04 -7.31 -1.60
N TRP A 322 -16.01 -6.60 -1.12
CA TRP A 322 -14.83 -7.20 -0.50
C TRP A 322 -14.25 -6.24 0.53
N ALA A 323 -13.35 -6.75 1.37
CA ALA A 323 -12.57 -5.91 2.27
C ALA A 323 -11.10 -6.33 2.27
N GLY A 324 -10.21 -5.39 2.55
CA GLY A 324 -8.79 -5.60 2.77
C GLY A 324 -8.38 -5.02 4.11
N LEU A 325 -7.14 -5.26 4.53
CA LEU A 325 -6.57 -4.68 5.73
C LEU A 325 -5.54 -3.61 5.34
N ARG A 326 -5.89 -2.35 5.53
CA ARG A 326 -4.89 -1.27 5.52
C ARG A 326 -4.14 -1.32 6.84
N THR A 327 -2.89 -1.74 6.78
CA THR A 327 -2.07 -1.89 7.99
C THR A 327 -1.22 -0.65 8.18
N PHE A 328 -1.35 -0.04 9.34
CA PHE A 328 -0.62 1.16 9.71
C PHE A 328 0.36 0.86 10.84
N THR A 329 1.43 1.64 10.89
CA THR A 329 2.25 1.84 12.08
C THR A 329 1.55 2.83 13.03
N PRO A 330 1.96 2.96 14.29
CA PRO A 330 1.34 3.90 15.23
C PRO A 330 1.32 5.37 14.75
N ASP A 331 2.33 5.80 13.99
CA ASP A 331 2.44 7.17 13.45
C ASP A 331 1.94 7.30 12.01
N ARG A 332 1.39 6.23 11.45
CA ARG A 332 0.85 6.14 10.08
C ARG A 332 1.88 6.34 8.96
N THR A 333 3.17 6.37 9.25
CA THR A 333 4.26 6.34 8.27
C THR A 333 4.84 4.94 8.21
N MET A 334 4.89 4.31 7.02
CA MET A 334 5.37 2.93 6.86
C MET A 334 6.76 2.72 7.49
N ALA A 335 7.05 1.50 7.92
CA ALA A 335 8.35 1.12 8.42
C ALA A 335 9.17 0.46 7.31
N ILE A 336 10.31 1.07 6.97
CA ILE A 336 11.28 0.55 6.01
C ILE A 336 12.67 0.69 6.63
N GLY A 337 13.41 -0.40 6.68
CA GLY A 337 14.81 -0.39 7.14
C GLY A 337 15.13 -1.51 8.12
N PRO A 338 16.39 -1.56 8.56
CA PRO A 338 16.87 -2.60 9.45
C PRO A 338 16.25 -2.53 10.84
N ASP A 339 16.01 -3.70 11.43
CA ASP A 339 15.66 -3.81 12.84
C ASP A 339 16.87 -3.39 13.70
N PRO A 340 16.69 -2.56 14.74
CA PRO A 340 17.81 -2.08 15.55
C PRO A 340 18.49 -3.18 16.37
N ALA A 341 17.80 -4.29 16.66
CA ALA A 341 18.39 -5.44 17.36
C ALA A 341 19.05 -6.43 16.39
N GLU A 342 18.64 -6.43 15.11
CA GLU A 342 19.12 -7.38 14.10
C GLU A 342 19.12 -6.72 12.70
N ILE A 343 20.23 -6.14 12.35
CA ILE A 343 20.38 -5.31 11.14
C ILE A 343 20.16 -6.06 9.81
N THR A 344 20.20 -7.38 9.83
CA THR A 344 19.93 -8.24 8.67
C THR A 344 18.46 -8.63 8.54
N PHE A 345 17.61 -8.16 9.46
CA PHE A 345 16.15 -8.24 9.35
C PHE A 345 15.61 -6.88 8.95
N ILE A 346 15.11 -6.78 7.72
CA ILE A 346 14.64 -5.54 7.12
C ILE A 346 13.10 -5.49 7.14
N TRP A 347 12.56 -4.44 7.67
CA TRP A 347 11.12 -4.17 7.63
C TRP A 347 10.70 -3.49 6.33
N CYS A 348 9.54 -3.88 5.80
CA CYS A 348 8.82 -3.19 4.72
C CYS A 348 7.31 -3.37 4.93
N VAL A 349 6.76 -2.73 5.95
CA VAL A 349 5.39 -2.92 6.42
C VAL A 349 4.73 -1.59 6.78
N GLY A 350 3.43 -1.63 7.06
CA GLY A 350 2.71 -0.42 7.51
C GLY A 350 2.36 0.54 6.38
N GLN A 351 2.21 0.05 5.14
CA GLN A 351 1.93 0.87 3.95
C GLN A 351 0.58 1.61 4.00
N GLY A 352 -0.32 1.22 4.89
CA GLY A 352 -1.64 1.85 5.03
C GLY A 352 -2.40 1.91 3.71
N GLY A 353 -2.72 3.11 3.26
CA GLY A 353 -3.39 3.37 1.98
C GLY A 353 -2.45 3.69 0.81
N THR A 354 -1.13 3.79 1.02
CA THR A 354 -0.17 4.31 0.03
C THR A 354 0.68 3.24 -0.66
N GLY A 355 0.54 1.96 -0.27
CA GLY A 355 1.45 0.89 -0.69
C GLY A 355 1.61 0.70 -2.20
N ILE A 356 0.53 0.84 -2.98
CA ILE A 356 0.63 0.69 -4.45
C ILE A 356 1.38 1.89 -5.04
N GLN A 357 0.97 3.12 -4.71
CA GLN A 357 1.53 4.33 -5.30
C GLN A 357 2.99 4.59 -4.93
N SER A 358 3.46 4.06 -3.81
CA SER A 358 4.84 4.21 -3.34
C SER A 358 5.72 2.97 -3.59
N SER A 359 5.18 1.91 -4.21
CA SER A 359 5.86 0.61 -4.29
C SER A 359 7.22 0.63 -5.01
N PRO A 360 7.44 1.35 -6.14
CA PRO A 360 8.77 1.43 -6.74
C PRO A 360 9.80 2.04 -5.79
N GLY A 361 9.49 3.19 -5.19
CA GLY A 361 10.38 3.86 -4.26
C GLY A 361 10.59 3.06 -2.97
N ALA A 362 9.54 2.45 -2.41
CA ALA A 362 9.66 1.61 -1.23
C ALA A 362 10.56 0.39 -1.48
N GLY A 363 10.37 -0.30 -2.62
CA GLY A 363 11.20 -1.42 -3.00
C GLY A 363 12.66 -1.03 -3.20
N GLN A 364 12.93 0.10 -3.85
CA GLN A 364 14.28 0.61 -4.02
C GLN A 364 14.93 0.97 -2.67
N LEU A 365 14.19 1.64 -1.79
CA LEU A 365 14.69 1.98 -0.46
C LEU A 365 15.03 0.73 0.37
N VAL A 366 14.21 -0.32 0.27
CA VAL A 366 14.52 -1.63 0.89
C VAL A 366 15.83 -2.19 0.36
N ALA A 367 16.03 -2.20 -0.96
CA ALA A 367 17.24 -2.76 -1.56
C ALA A 367 18.48 -1.97 -1.13
N ASP A 368 18.42 -0.65 -1.17
CA ASP A 368 19.51 0.24 -0.79
C ASP A 368 19.90 0.07 0.70
N LEU A 369 18.89 0.05 1.59
CA LEU A 369 19.15 -0.09 3.03
C LEU A 369 19.63 -1.50 3.40
N ALA A 370 19.13 -2.53 2.71
CA ALA A 370 19.51 -3.92 2.97
C ALA A 370 20.93 -4.24 2.50
N LEU A 371 21.39 -3.63 1.41
CA LEU A 371 22.63 -4.02 0.74
C LEU A 371 23.74 -2.96 0.86
N ASP A 372 23.38 -1.67 0.87
CA ASP A 372 24.35 -0.56 0.94
C ASP A 372 24.30 0.19 2.28
N GLY A 373 23.28 -0.07 3.13
CA GLY A 373 23.07 0.59 4.41
C GLY A 373 22.65 2.06 4.33
N ARG A 374 22.38 2.59 3.14
CA ARG A 374 22.00 3.99 2.90
C ARG A 374 21.19 4.12 1.62
N PRO A 375 20.33 5.18 1.47
CA PRO A 375 19.63 5.44 0.23
C PRO A 375 20.57 5.67 -0.95
N GLY A 376 20.16 5.17 -2.12
CA GLY A 376 20.87 5.35 -3.38
C GLY A 376 20.45 6.63 -4.13
N PRO A 377 20.97 6.82 -5.35
CA PRO A 377 20.78 8.04 -6.15
C PRO A 377 19.31 8.33 -6.53
N ALA A 378 18.44 7.33 -6.53
CA ALA A 378 17.01 7.51 -6.79
C ALA A 378 16.32 8.47 -5.79
N PHE A 379 16.93 8.67 -4.63
CA PHE A 379 16.43 9.53 -3.56
C PHE A 379 17.19 10.86 -3.44
N ASP A 380 18.02 11.22 -4.42
CA ASP A 380 18.62 12.54 -4.48
C ASP A 380 17.52 13.60 -4.55
N PRO A 381 17.60 14.71 -3.77
CA PRO A 381 16.59 15.76 -3.78
C PRO A 381 16.31 16.34 -5.18
N SER A 382 17.26 16.34 -6.08
CA SER A 382 17.06 16.77 -7.48
C SER A 382 16.08 15.86 -8.24
N MET A 383 16.07 14.57 -7.93
CA MET A 383 15.13 13.59 -8.49
C MET A 383 13.73 13.68 -7.86
N LEU A 384 13.65 14.23 -6.65
CA LEU A 384 12.41 14.36 -5.88
C LEU A 384 11.76 15.76 -6.01
N GLY A 385 12.21 16.57 -6.99
CA GLY A 385 11.70 17.94 -7.17
C GLY A 385 12.04 18.87 -6.00
N GLY A 386 13.16 18.66 -5.34
CA GLY A 386 13.64 19.44 -4.19
C GLY A 386 13.18 18.90 -2.83
N LEU A 387 12.35 17.85 -2.78
CA LEU A 387 12.00 17.18 -1.52
C LEU A 387 13.19 16.36 -1.03
N ALA A 388 13.43 16.36 0.29
CA ALA A 388 14.38 15.46 0.92
C ALA A 388 13.65 14.21 1.43
N LEU A 389 14.24 13.02 1.20
CA LEU A 389 13.77 11.80 1.84
C LEU A 389 14.30 11.75 3.28
N ASP A 390 13.41 11.85 4.25
CA ASP A 390 13.76 11.62 5.66
C ASP A 390 13.74 10.10 5.95
N VAL A 391 14.90 9.46 5.85
CA VAL A 391 15.05 8.01 6.10
C VAL A 391 14.75 7.66 7.57
N ALA A 392 15.02 8.56 8.51
CA ALA A 392 14.77 8.31 9.93
C ALA A 392 13.25 8.18 10.19
N ALA A 393 12.43 8.90 9.43
CA ALA A 393 10.97 8.78 9.49
C ALA A 393 10.43 7.41 9.04
N PHE A 394 11.23 6.62 8.32
CA PHE A 394 10.88 5.24 7.93
C PHE A 394 11.48 4.20 8.86
N SER A 395 12.51 4.53 9.65
CA SER A 395 13.20 3.55 10.47
C SER A 395 12.29 2.89 11.52
N PRO A 396 12.25 1.55 11.62
CA PRO A 396 11.51 0.86 12.67
C PRO A 396 12.02 1.17 14.08
N ALA A 397 13.27 1.64 14.22
CA ALA A 397 13.87 2.03 15.49
C ALA A 397 13.04 3.06 16.26
N ARG A 398 12.26 3.91 15.56
CA ARG A 398 11.40 4.92 16.18
C ARG A 398 10.29 4.33 17.06
N PHE A 399 9.99 3.02 16.91
CA PHE A 399 9.00 2.29 17.71
C PHE A 399 9.62 1.36 18.75
N LEU A 400 10.91 1.07 18.62
CA LEU A 400 11.61 0.04 19.41
C LEU A 400 12.57 0.64 20.46
N THR A 401 12.66 1.97 20.57
CA THR A 401 13.54 2.61 21.55
C THR A 401 12.91 2.52 22.95
N PRO A 402 13.64 2.05 23.97
CA PRO A 402 13.16 2.05 25.36
C PRO A 402 12.80 3.47 25.81
N GLY A 403 11.54 3.72 26.16
CA GLY A 403 11.07 5.02 26.68
C GLY A 403 10.19 5.85 25.74
N ALA A 404 10.04 5.49 24.48
CA ALA A 404 8.96 6.03 23.66
C ALA A 404 7.65 5.36 24.13
N ALA A 405 6.94 6.00 25.06
CA ALA A 405 5.55 5.64 25.33
C ALA A 405 4.82 5.68 23.99
N ALA A 406 4.09 4.61 23.69
CA ALA A 406 3.22 4.57 22.52
C ALA A 406 2.42 5.87 22.50
N ALA A 407 2.66 6.71 21.50
CA ALA A 407 1.83 7.89 21.31
C ALA A 407 0.38 7.39 21.25
N PRO A 408 -0.56 7.97 21.98
CA PRO A 408 -1.94 7.57 21.88
C PRO A 408 -2.31 7.63 20.41
N ALA A 409 -2.91 6.55 19.91
CA ALA A 409 -3.42 6.52 18.54
C ALA A 409 -4.22 7.80 18.32
N PRO A 410 -4.00 8.53 17.22
CA PRO A 410 -4.85 9.66 16.91
C PRO A 410 -6.29 9.15 16.95
N PRO A 411 -7.23 9.92 17.48
CA PRO A 411 -8.61 9.48 17.59
C PRO A 411 -9.06 9.00 16.21
N PRO A 412 -9.80 7.89 16.14
CA PRO A 412 -10.39 7.49 14.88
C PRO A 412 -11.17 8.70 14.37
N HIS A 413 -10.97 9.04 13.09
CA HIS A 413 -11.81 10.05 12.46
C HIS A 413 -13.25 9.61 12.76
N ARG A 414 -13.92 10.34 13.65
CA ARG A 414 -15.30 10.03 14.03
C ARG A 414 -16.12 10.27 12.77
N GLY A 415 -16.55 9.17 12.18
CA GLY A 415 -17.58 9.16 11.15
C GLY A 415 -18.94 9.51 11.72
#